data_ee82e60f9791ba14e9d978a49e8f47d6
#
_entry.id   ee82e60f9791ba14e9d978a49e8f47d6
#
_cell.length_a   1.000
_cell.length_b   1.000
_cell.length_c   1.000
_cell.angle_alpha   90.00
_cell.angle_beta   90.00
_cell.angle_gamma   90.00
#
_symmetry.space_group_name_H-M   'P 1'
#
loop_
_entity.id
_entity.type
_entity.pdbx_description
1 polymer ?
#
loop_
_entity_poly.entity_id
_entity_poly.type
_entity_poly.pdbx_seq_one_letter_code
_entity_poly.pdbx_strand_id
1 'polypeptide(L)'
;MKLLRLNALPADLDLPKTAVTIGNFDGVHLGHQSMIAQLKQAAQAEQLKTAVMIFEPQPLEFFKGYQAPPRIMSLREKVEYLSELGVDYVVIAKFDNHFRSLSAEQFSELLKQQLNAQHLVLGDDFHFGKNRQGNAEFLRQYGFSVTNLHTVELDGERVSSTRIRETLQKGDLALAARLLGRPYSITGRVQYGDQIGRTIDFPTINVRLNRH
;
A
#
# COMPACT_ATOMS: atom_id res chain seq x y z
N MET A 1 -8.30 13.90 0.17
CA MET A 1 -8.31 12.45 0.42
C MET A 1 -9.15 12.13 1.65
N LYS A 2 -9.93 11.06 1.63
CA LYS A 2 -10.63 10.49 2.80
C LYS A 2 -9.99 9.16 3.18
N LEU A 3 -9.77 8.94 4.48
CA LEU A 3 -9.27 7.67 5.02
C LEU A 3 -10.47 6.85 5.53
N LEU A 4 -10.64 5.64 5.02
CA LEU A 4 -11.74 4.74 5.35
C LEU A 4 -11.19 3.44 5.98
N ARG A 5 -11.95 2.85 6.89
CA ARG A 5 -11.69 1.52 7.43
C ARG A 5 -12.78 0.57 6.94
N LEU A 6 -12.43 -0.42 6.14
CA LEU A 6 -13.38 -1.32 5.49
C LEU A 6 -14.32 -2.03 6.48
N ASN A 7 -13.80 -2.43 7.63
CA ASN A 7 -14.58 -3.10 8.69
C ASN A 7 -15.39 -2.16 9.58
N ALA A 8 -15.38 -0.86 9.32
CA ALA A 8 -16.07 0.17 10.07
C ALA A 8 -16.63 1.25 9.13
N LEU A 9 -17.03 0.86 7.93
CA LEU A 9 -17.74 1.76 7.03
C LEU A 9 -19.14 2.01 7.61
N PRO A 10 -19.59 3.28 7.65
CA PRO A 10 -20.98 3.59 8.01
C PRO A 10 -21.94 2.84 7.08
N ALA A 11 -23.05 2.35 7.62
CA ALA A 11 -24.05 1.59 6.85
C ALA A 11 -24.72 2.43 5.75
N ASP A 12 -24.72 3.75 5.93
CA ASP A 12 -25.25 4.75 5.00
C ASP A 12 -24.18 5.40 4.11
N LEU A 13 -22.94 4.87 4.13
CA LEU A 13 -21.88 5.39 3.30
C LEU A 13 -22.14 5.02 1.84
N ASP A 14 -22.65 5.97 1.08
CA ASP A 14 -22.75 5.88 -0.39
C ASP A 14 -21.45 6.40 -1.02
N LEU A 15 -20.56 5.48 -1.39
CA LEU A 15 -19.38 5.83 -2.14
C LEU A 15 -19.74 6.04 -3.62
N PRO A 16 -19.25 7.10 -4.26
CA PRO A 16 -19.36 7.23 -5.71
C PRO A 16 -18.69 6.06 -6.39
N LYS A 17 -18.94 5.87 -7.67
CA LYS A 17 -18.23 4.86 -8.47
C LYS A 17 -16.72 5.08 -8.39
N THR A 18 -15.96 4.00 -8.16
CA THR A 18 -14.51 4.09 -7.94
C THR A 18 -13.71 3.28 -8.95
N ALA A 19 -12.50 3.78 -9.24
CA ALA A 19 -11.39 2.98 -9.74
C ALA A 19 -10.52 2.59 -8.54
N VAL A 20 -10.18 1.32 -8.41
CA VAL A 20 -9.51 0.79 -7.22
C VAL A 20 -8.18 0.13 -7.58
N THR A 21 -7.16 0.38 -6.80
CA THR A 21 -5.95 -0.44 -6.77
C THR A 21 -5.74 -1.05 -5.39
N ILE A 22 -5.11 -2.23 -5.35
CA ILE A 22 -5.02 -3.06 -4.15
C ILE A 22 -3.58 -3.52 -3.94
N GLY A 23 -3.03 -3.31 -2.75
CA GLY A 23 -1.68 -3.75 -2.43
C GLY A 23 -1.20 -3.31 -1.05
N ASN A 24 0.02 -3.71 -0.69
CA ASN A 24 0.61 -3.29 0.58
C ASN A 24 1.14 -1.85 0.53
N PHE A 25 1.53 -1.38 -0.64
CA PHE A 25 2.10 -0.05 -0.87
C PHE A 25 3.24 0.29 0.11
N ASP A 26 4.05 -0.72 0.50
CA ASP A 26 5.16 -0.49 1.41
C ASP A 26 6.31 0.22 0.70
N GLY A 27 6.65 1.40 1.21
CA GLY A 27 7.61 2.31 0.59
C GLY A 27 7.02 3.26 -0.45
N VAL A 28 5.81 3.07 -0.97
CA VAL A 28 5.21 3.88 -2.07
C VAL A 28 6.25 4.22 -3.14
N HIS A 29 6.98 3.19 -3.59
CA HIS A 29 8.09 3.28 -4.56
C HIS A 29 7.61 3.57 -5.98
N LEU A 30 8.54 3.78 -6.93
CA LEU A 30 8.22 4.14 -8.32
C LEU A 30 7.19 3.21 -8.98
N GLY A 31 7.23 1.90 -8.71
CA GLY A 31 6.23 0.96 -9.19
C GLY A 31 4.83 1.25 -8.65
N HIS A 32 4.72 1.60 -7.37
CA HIS A 32 3.45 2.01 -6.77
C HIS A 32 2.96 3.36 -7.31
N GLN A 33 3.88 4.31 -7.52
CA GLN A 33 3.55 5.62 -8.09
C GLN A 33 3.04 5.49 -9.52
N SER A 34 3.64 4.63 -10.33
CA SER A 34 3.16 4.30 -11.69
C SER A 34 1.75 3.70 -11.66
N MET A 35 1.50 2.78 -10.71
CA MET A 35 0.17 2.18 -10.51
C MET A 35 -0.88 3.24 -10.17
N ILE A 36 -0.55 4.19 -9.29
CA ILE A 36 -1.44 5.30 -8.92
C ILE A 36 -1.65 6.25 -10.11
N ALA A 37 -0.62 6.52 -10.92
CA ALA A 37 -0.77 7.33 -12.11
C ALA A 37 -1.75 6.70 -13.12
N GLN A 38 -1.65 5.39 -13.37
CA GLN A 38 -2.60 4.66 -14.22
C GLN A 38 -4.01 4.62 -13.60
N LEU A 39 -4.11 4.43 -12.29
CA LEU A 39 -5.39 4.50 -11.57
C LEU A 39 -6.09 5.86 -11.82
N LYS A 40 -5.33 6.95 -11.73
CA LYS A 40 -5.87 8.31 -11.98
C LYS A 40 -6.29 8.50 -13.43
N GLN A 41 -5.54 7.96 -14.39
CA GLN A 41 -5.90 8.01 -15.81
C GLN A 41 -7.20 7.23 -16.08
N ALA A 42 -7.33 6.01 -15.59
CA ALA A 42 -8.55 5.21 -15.71
C ALA A 42 -9.75 5.91 -15.05
N ALA A 43 -9.54 6.41 -13.82
CA ALA A 43 -10.59 7.13 -13.10
C ALA A 43 -11.06 8.39 -13.86
N GLN A 44 -10.15 9.15 -14.45
CA GLN A 44 -10.49 10.34 -15.23
C GLN A 44 -11.27 9.99 -16.51
N ALA A 45 -10.85 8.95 -17.22
CA ALA A 45 -11.51 8.51 -18.46
C ALA A 45 -12.95 8.04 -18.23
N GLU A 46 -13.21 7.40 -17.09
CA GLU A 46 -14.53 6.83 -16.75
C GLU A 46 -15.31 7.66 -15.73
N GLN A 47 -14.84 8.86 -15.38
CA GLN A 47 -15.46 9.76 -14.40
C GLN A 47 -15.66 9.10 -13.02
N LEU A 48 -14.66 8.31 -12.59
CA LEU A 48 -14.63 7.60 -11.32
C LEU A 48 -13.80 8.37 -10.27
N LYS A 49 -13.99 8.02 -9.00
CA LYS A 49 -13.09 8.43 -7.92
C LYS A 49 -12.00 7.39 -7.70
N THR A 50 -10.82 7.83 -7.33
CA THR A 50 -9.67 6.94 -7.08
C THR A 50 -9.71 6.37 -5.67
N ALA A 51 -9.49 5.06 -5.50
CA ALA A 51 -9.37 4.40 -4.21
C ALA A 51 -8.14 3.49 -4.17
N VAL A 52 -7.35 3.59 -3.11
CA VAL A 52 -6.21 2.71 -2.83
C VAL A 52 -6.54 1.87 -1.62
N MET A 53 -6.70 0.56 -1.82
CA MET A 53 -6.95 -0.39 -0.74
C MET A 53 -5.62 -0.96 -0.24
N ILE A 54 -5.38 -0.83 1.07
CA ILE A 54 -4.20 -1.34 1.76
C ILE A 54 -4.61 -2.26 2.91
N PHE A 55 -3.68 -3.12 3.33
CA PHE A 55 -3.92 -4.09 4.40
C PHE A 55 -3.21 -3.68 5.70
N GLU A 56 -3.91 -3.82 6.84
CA GLU A 56 -3.35 -3.61 8.17
C GLU A 56 -3.84 -4.69 9.15
N PRO A 57 -2.93 -5.52 9.74
CA PRO A 57 -1.51 -5.63 9.39
C PRO A 57 -1.29 -6.07 7.94
N GLN A 58 -0.05 -5.95 7.44
CA GLN A 58 0.27 -6.49 6.11
C GLN A 58 0.14 -8.02 6.12
N PRO A 59 -0.27 -8.67 5.00
CA PRO A 59 -0.46 -10.11 4.95
C PRO A 59 0.73 -10.93 5.45
N LEU A 60 1.97 -10.54 5.11
CA LEU A 60 3.16 -11.24 5.61
C LEU A 60 3.36 -11.11 7.11
N GLU A 61 2.98 -9.98 7.69
CA GLU A 61 3.03 -9.79 9.15
C GLU A 61 2.01 -10.68 9.86
N PHE A 62 0.81 -10.79 9.29
CA PHE A 62 -0.20 -11.69 9.82
C PHE A 62 0.24 -13.16 9.81
N PHE A 63 0.91 -13.61 8.74
CA PHE A 63 1.32 -15.01 8.61
C PHE A 63 2.65 -15.34 9.31
N LYS A 64 3.60 -14.41 9.35
CA LYS A 64 4.97 -14.66 9.83
C LYS A 64 5.29 -13.97 11.17
N GLY A 65 4.42 -13.09 11.66
CA GLY A 65 4.67 -12.34 12.89
C GLY A 65 6.01 -11.60 12.82
N TYR A 66 6.85 -11.81 13.83
CA TYR A 66 8.19 -11.17 13.92
C TYR A 66 9.18 -11.59 12.81
N GLN A 67 8.89 -12.66 12.07
CA GLN A 67 9.72 -13.08 10.92
C GLN A 67 9.32 -12.37 9.61
N ALA A 68 8.33 -11.51 9.65
CA ALA A 68 7.95 -10.73 8.48
C ALA A 68 9.06 -9.74 8.11
N PRO A 69 9.22 -9.42 6.83
CA PRO A 69 10.16 -8.36 6.41
C PRO A 69 9.81 -7.03 7.09
N PRO A 70 10.82 -6.26 7.55
CA PRO A 70 10.58 -4.97 8.20
C PRO A 70 9.87 -4.00 7.25
N ARG A 71 8.99 -3.16 7.79
CA ARG A 71 8.31 -2.13 7.02
C ARG A 71 9.30 -1.06 6.55
N ILE A 72 9.19 -0.67 5.29
CA ILE A 72 9.94 0.48 4.75
C ILE A 72 9.37 1.78 5.33
N MET A 73 8.07 1.84 5.59
CA MET A 73 7.39 3.00 6.14
C MET A 73 6.24 2.60 7.07
N SER A 74 5.91 3.47 8.01
CA SER A 74 4.74 3.33 8.88
C SER A 74 3.44 3.50 8.10
N LEU A 75 2.31 3.05 8.67
CA LEU A 75 0.99 3.29 8.09
C LEU A 75 0.71 4.79 7.90
N ARG A 76 1.11 5.63 8.86
CA ARG A 76 0.92 7.08 8.80
C ARG A 76 1.67 7.68 7.60
N GLU A 77 2.95 7.40 7.45
CA GLU A 77 3.76 7.86 6.32
C GLU A 77 3.16 7.41 4.98
N LYS A 78 2.71 6.15 4.91
CA LYS A 78 2.05 5.61 3.71
C LYS A 78 0.80 6.42 3.34
N VAL A 79 -0.07 6.69 4.30
CA VAL A 79 -1.29 7.47 4.08
C VAL A 79 -0.98 8.90 3.68
N GLU A 80 0.03 9.54 4.29
CA GLU A 80 0.51 10.88 3.92
C GLU A 80 0.99 10.91 2.46
N TYR A 81 1.87 9.99 2.05
CA TYR A 81 2.36 9.92 0.66
C TYR A 81 1.26 9.60 -0.36
N LEU A 82 0.33 8.70 -0.03
CA LEU A 82 -0.81 8.44 -0.91
C LEU A 82 -1.69 9.68 -1.06
N SER A 83 -1.82 10.49 -0.01
CA SER A 83 -2.52 11.77 -0.05
C SER A 83 -1.83 12.78 -0.97
N GLU A 84 -0.50 12.88 -0.90
CA GLU A 84 0.31 13.75 -1.76
C GLU A 84 0.19 13.36 -3.24
N LEU A 85 0.04 12.06 -3.54
CA LEU A 85 -0.22 11.57 -4.90
C LEU A 85 -1.63 11.87 -5.41
N GLY A 86 -2.48 12.47 -4.57
CA GLY A 86 -3.78 13.01 -4.96
C GLY A 86 -4.85 11.95 -5.16
N VAL A 87 -4.82 10.81 -4.44
CA VAL A 87 -5.91 9.84 -4.43
C VAL A 87 -7.10 10.35 -3.63
N ASP A 88 -8.34 10.01 -4.02
CA ASP A 88 -9.54 10.47 -3.34
C ASP A 88 -9.77 9.70 -2.03
N TYR A 89 -9.54 8.38 -2.04
CA TYR A 89 -9.77 7.47 -0.90
C TYR A 89 -8.58 6.57 -0.63
N VAL A 90 -8.21 6.43 0.64
CA VAL A 90 -7.37 5.33 1.12
C VAL A 90 -8.24 4.44 1.99
N VAL A 91 -8.36 3.17 1.64
CA VAL A 91 -9.19 2.18 2.32
C VAL A 91 -8.30 1.19 3.05
N ILE A 92 -8.38 1.18 4.38
CA ILE A 92 -7.66 0.22 5.21
C ILE A 92 -8.54 -1.02 5.41
N ALA A 93 -8.11 -2.15 4.87
CA ALA A 93 -8.71 -3.45 5.14
C ALA A 93 -7.96 -4.13 6.29
N LYS A 94 -8.69 -4.50 7.34
CA LYS A 94 -8.13 -5.32 8.41
C LYS A 94 -7.83 -6.72 7.88
N PHE A 95 -6.54 -7.10 7.86
CA PHE A 95 -6.15 -8.44 7.44
C PHE A 95 -6.15 -9.38 8.64
N ASP A 96 -7.23 -10.12 8.82
CA ASP A 96 -7.45 -11.07 9.92
C ASP A 96 -7.95 -12.43 9.40
N ASN A 97 -8.31 -13.33 10.32
CA ASN A 97 -8.80 -14.66 9.97
C ASN A 97 -10.06 -14.63 9.11
N HIS A 98 -10.95 -13.68 9.34
CA HIS A 98 -12.15 -13.51 8.53
C HIS A 98 -11.77 -13.08 7.11
N PHE A 99 -11.00 -12.00 6.97
CA PHE A 99 -10.62 -11.45 5.66
C PHE A 99 -9.85 -12.46 4.79
N ARG A 100 -8.86 -13.17 5.38
CA ARG A 100 -8.08 -14.20 4.64
C ARG A 100 -8.91 -15.41 4.18
N SER A 101 -10.07 -15.66 4.82
CA SER A 101 -10.96 -16.77 4.48
C SER A 101 -11.95 -16.46 3.37
N LEU A 102 -12.06 -15.21 2.94
CA LEU A 102 -12.95 -14.80 1.86
C LEU A 102 -12.63 -15.56 0.58
N SER A 103 -13.65 -16.12 -0.08
CA SER A 103 -13.50 -16.67 -1.42
C SER A 103 -13.19 -15.56 -2.44
N ALA A 104 -12.84 -15.93 -3.66
CA ALA A 104 -12.65 -14.95 -4.73
C ALA A 104 -13.95 -14.19 -5.04
N GLU A 105 -15.10 -14.87 -5.02
CA GLU A 105 -16.43 -14.27 -5.20
C GLU A 105 -16.77 -13.30 -4.09
N GLN A 106 -16.58 -13.70 -2.81
CA GLN A 106 -16.86 -12.84 -1.66
C GLN A 106 -16.02 -11.57 -1.65
N PHE A 107 -14.74 -11.70 -2.01
CA PHE A 107 -13.86 -10.54 -2.14
C PHE A 107 -14.29 -9.62 -3.29
N SER A 108 -14.67 -10.18 -4.43
CA SER A 108 -15.18 -9.42 -5.58
C SER A 108 -16.47 -8.68 -5.23
N GLU A 109 -17.39 -9.34 -4.53
CA GLU A 109 -18.63 -8.72 -4.04
C GLU A 109 -18.35 -7.59 -3.06
N LEU A 110 -17.38 -7.75 -2.16
CA LEU A 110 -16.93 -6.70 -1.25
C LEU A 110 -16.44 -5.47 -2.02
N LEU A 111 -15.62 -5.64 -3.05
CA LEU A 111 -15.16 -4.53 -3.89
C LEU A 111 -16.33 -3.81 -4.58
N LYS A 112 -17.30 -4.58 -5.07
CA LYS A 112 -18.46 -4.06 -5.78
C LYS A 112 -19.42 -3.32 -4.85
N GLN A 113 -19.80 -3.94 -3.74
CA GLN A 113 -20.79 -3.40 -2.84
C GLN A 113 -20.25 -2.32 -1.90
N GLN A 114 -19.07 -2.55 -1.31
CA GLN A 114 -18.55 -1.63 -0.30
C GLN A 114 -17.71 -0.50 -0.87
N LEU A 115 -17.03 -0.71 -1.99
CA LEU A 115 -16.20 0.31 -2.62
C LEU A 115 -16.82 0.86 -3.90
N ASN A 116 -17.97 0.35 -4.34
CA ASN A 116 -18.61 0.71 -5.62
C ASN A 116 -17.61 0.69 -6.78
N ALA A 117 -16.72 -0.32 -6.76
CA ALA A 117 -15.64 -0.46 -7.71
C ALA A 117 -16.17 -0.81 -9.11
N GLN A 118 -15.72 -0.07 -10.11
CA GLN A 118 -16.03 -0.31 -11.52
C GLN A 118 -14.78 -0.73 -12.30
N HIS A 119 -13.64 -0.11 -11.99
CA HIS A 119 -12.37 -0.34 -12.64
C HIS A 119 -11.30 -0.74 -11.63
N LEU A 120 -10.48 -1.73 -11.95
CA LEU A 120 -9.38 -2.19 -11.10
C LEU A 120 -8.06 -2.03 -11.84
N VAL A 121 -7.06 -1.42 -11.18
CA VAL A 121 -5.68 -1.34 -11.68
C VAL A 121 -4.82 -2.22 -10.78
N LEU A 122 -4.26 -3.29 -11.33
CA LEU A 122 -3.62 -4.35 -10.58
C LEU A 122 -2.21 -4.65 -11.10
N GLY A 123 -1.31 -5.08 -10.22
CA GLY A 123 -0.01 -5.61 -10.64
C GLY A 123 -0.17 -6.96 -11.36
N ASP A 124 0.80 -7.32 -12.20
CA ASP A 124 0.76 -8.55 -13.01
C ASP A 124 0.69 -9.83 -12.18
N ASP A 125 1.21 -9.80 -10.94
CA ASP A 125 1.27 -10.93 -10.00
C ASP A 125 0.15 -10.90 -8.95
N PHE A 126 -0.87 -10.05 -9.15
CA PHE A 126 -1.95 -9.90 -8.18
C PHE A 126 -2.83 -11.14 -8.10
N HIS A 127 -2.92 -11.69 -6.89
CA HIS A 127 -3.82 -12.78 -6.56
C HIS A 127 -4.53 -12.51 -5.23
N PHE A 128 -5.77 -12.96 -5.12
CA PHE A 128 -6.61 -12.72 -3.95
C PHE A 128 -7.52 -13.91 -3.63
N GLY A 129 -8.26 -13.76 -2.54
CA GLY A 129 -9.17 -14.79 -2.04
C GLY A 129 -8.45 -15.97 -1.39
N LYS A 130 -9.21 -16.85 -0.77
CA LYS A 130 -8.70 -18.05 -0.12
C LYS A 130 -7.86 -18.89 -1.11
N ASN A 131 -6.69 -19.31 -0.67
CA ASN A 131 -5.73 -20.06 -1.49
C ASN A 131 -5.29 -19.35 -2.79
N ARG A 132 -5.40 -18.03 -2.87
CA ARG A 132 -5.00 -17.21 -4.04
C ARG A 132 -5.70 -17.61 -5.34
N GLN A 133 -6.95 -18.06 -5.27
CA GLN A 133 -7.70 -18.54 -6.43
C GLN A 133 -8.18 -17.43 -7.36
N GLY A 134 -8.36 -16.22 -6.84
CA GLY A 134 -8.73 -15.04 -7.63
C GLY A 134 -7.51 -14.41 -8.31
N ASN A 135 -7.70 -13.90 -9.51
CA ASN A 135 -6.71 -13.16 -10.31
C ASN A 135 -7.42 -12.10 -11.17
N ALA A 136 -6.67 -11.40 -12.02
CA ALA A 136 -7.22 -10.36 -12.89
C ALA A 136 -8.30 -10.91 -13.86
N GLU A 137 -8.13 -12.12 -14.39
CA GLU A 137 -9.10 -12.73 -15.29
C GLU A 137 -10.42 -13.05 -14.58
N PHE A 138 -10.35 -13.60 -13.36
CA PHE A 138 -11.52 -13.82 -12.52
C PHE A 138 -12.33 -12.52 -12.33
N LEU A 139 -11.64 -11.38 -12.08
CA LEU A 139 -12.30 -10.08 -11.88
C LEU A 139 -12.97 -9.57 -13.17
N ARG A 140 -12.36 -9.80 -14.34
CA ARG A 140 -13.00 -9.47 -15.63
C ARG A 140 -14.28 -10.27 -15.83
N GLN A 141 -14.24 -11.58 -15.57
CA GLN A 141 -15.41 -12.45 -15.65
C GLN A 141 -16.49 -12.07 -14.64
N TYR A 142 -16.09 -11.53 -13.49
CA TYR A 142 -17.02 -11.01 -12.47
C TYR A 142 -17.65 -9.67 -12.86
N GLY A 143 -17.18 -9.04 -13.94
CA GLY A 143 -17.77 -7.80 -14.52
C GLY A 143 -17.04 -6.50 -14.18
N PHE A 144 -15.79 -6.57 -13.74
CA PHE A 144 -14.95 -5.38 -13.57
C PHE A 144 -14.16 -5.04 -14.84
N SER A 145 -13.98 -3.74 -15.12
CA SER A 145 -12.88 -3.31 -15.98
C SER A 145 -11.55 -3.54 -15.26
N VAL A 146 -10.57 -4.17 -15.91
CA VAL A 146 -9.27 -4.47 -15.29
C VAL A 146 -8.12 -4.07 -16.19
N THR A 147 -7.28 -3.18 -15.69
CA THR A 147 -5.98 -2.80 -16.28
C THR A 147 -4.85 -3.46 -15.49
N ASN A 148 -3.99 -4.19 -16.16
CA ASN A 148 -2.78 -4.73 -15.55
C ASN A 148 -1.63 -3.72 -15.72
N LEU A 149 -0.89 -3.48 -14.64
CA LEU A 149 0.31 -2.67 -14.66
C LEU A 149 1.50 -3.51 -15.09
N HIS A 150 2.24 -3.05 -16.09
CA HIS A 150 3.53 -3.63 -16.43
C HIS A 150 4.58 -3.31 -15.35
N THR A 151 5.48 -4.24 -15.16
CA THR A 151 6.60 -4.09 -14.22
C THR A 151 7.40 -2.82 -14.51
N VAL A 152 7.61 -2.01 -13.47
CA VAL A 152 8.50 -0.85 -13.53
C VAL A 152 9.91 -1.29 -13.20
N GLU A 153 10.86 -0.97 -14.07
CA GLU A 153 12.28 -1.31 -13.90
C GLU A 153 13.15 -0.05 -13.70
N LEU A 154 14.21 -0.21 -12.96
CA LEU A 154 15.30 0.76 -12.82
C LEU A 154 16.62 0.01 -12.96
N ASP A 155 17.46 0.46 -13.91
CA ASP A 155 18.75 -0.18 -14.25
C ASP A 155 18.56 -1.66 -14.67
N GLY A 156 17.48 -1.99 -15.40
CA GLY A 156 17.20 -3.34 -15.91
C GLY A 156 16.66 -4.32 -14.87
N GLU A 157 16.38 -3.86 -13.65
CA GLU A 157 15.80 -4.69 -12.58
C GLU A 157 14.48 -4.11 -12.05
N ARG A 158 13.57 -5.02 -11.71
CA ARG A 158 12.26 -4.65 -11.16
C ARG A 158 12.38 -3.77 -9.91
N VAL A 159 11.62 -2.68 -9.87
CA VAL A 159 11.43 -1.87 -8.66
C VAL A 159 10.44 -2.58 -7.74
N SER A 160 10.89 -2.96 -6.53
CA SER A 160 10.06 -3.67 -5.57
C SER A 160 10.42 -3.31 -4.13
N SER A 161 9.49 -3.52 -3.19
CA SER A 161 9.75 -3.35 -1.76
C SER A 161 10.86 -4.28 -1.25
N THR A 162 11.03 -5.46 -1.83
CA THR A 162 12.12 -6.39 -1.49
C THR A 162 13.48 -5.78 -1.84
N ARG A 163 13.65 -5.33 -3.08
CA ARG A 163 14.89 -4.68 -3.54
C ARG A 163 15.23 -3.44 -2.70
N ILE A 164 14.23 -2.65 -2.32
CA ILE A 164 14.46 -1.48 -1.45
C ILE A 164 14.95 -1.90 -0.07
N ARG A 165 14.36 -2.93 0.56
CA ARG A 165 14.85 -3.43 1.85
C ARG A 165 16.29 -3.91 1.80
N GLU A 166 16.64 -4.69 0.78
CA GLU A 166 18.01 -5.17 0.55
C GLU A 166 18.98 -4.00 0.35
N THR A 167 18.57 -2.98 -0.41
CA THR A 167 19.36 -1.77 -0.65
C THR A 167 19.58 -0.98 0.65
N LEU A 168 18.53 -0.80 1.45
CA LEU A 168 18.63 -0.14 2.76
C LEU A 168 19.50 -0.94 3.74
N GLN A 169 19.40 -2.26 3.73
CA GLN A 169 20.23 -3.14 4.57
C GLN A 169 21.72 -3.03 4.23
N LYS A 170 22.05 -2.80 2.96
CA LYS A 170 23.41 -2.54 2.49
C LYS A 170 23.91 -1.12 2.77
N GLY A 171 23.04 -0.23 3.24
CA GLY A 171 23.34 1.18 3.48
C GLY A 171 23.40 2.05 2.23
N ASP A 172 22.99 1.53 1.06
CA ASP A 172 22.97 2.30 -0.19
C ASP A 172 21.75 3.21 -0.26
N LEU A 173 21.83 4.34 0.44
CA LEU A 173 20.74 5.33 0.47
C LEU A 173 20.54 6.03 -0.87
N ALA A 174 21.56 6.10 -1.73
CA ALA A 174 21.45 6.70 -3.05
C ALA A 174 20.56 5.86 -3.97
N LEU A 175 20.82 4.56 -4.06
CA LEU A 175 19.97 3.64 -4.81
C LEU A 175 18.57 3.53 -4.21
N ALA A 176 18.46 3.48 -2.87
CA ALA A 176 17.15 3.47 -2.21
C ALA A 176 16.31 4.70 -2.60
N ALA A 177 16.93 5.90 -2.63
CA ALA A 177 16.25 7.12 -3.05
C ALA A 177 15.80 7.06 -4.51
N ARG A 178 16.60 6.51 -5.42
CA ARG A 178 16.23 6.31 -6.83
C ARG A 178 15.04 5.35 -6.97
N LEU A 179 15.04 4.23 -6.24
CA LEU A 179 13.95 3.25 -6.26
C LEU A 179 12.64 3.81 -5.66
N LEU A 180 12.76 4.64 -4.62
CA LEU A 180 11.62 5.30 -3.97
C LEU A 180 11.11 6.52 -4.76
N GLY A 181 11.92 7.11 -5.64
CA GLY A 181 11.64 8.40 -6.30
C GLY A 181 11.75 9.60 -5.35
N ARG A 182 12.32 9.42 -4.15
CA ARG A 182 12.55 10.43 -3.12
C ARG A 182 13.57 9.96 -2.09
N PRO A 183 14.20 10.84 -1.31
CA PRO A 183 15.06 10.43 -0.19
C PRO A 183 14.32 9.51 0.78
N TYR A 184 15.02 8.49 1.29
CA TYR A 184 14.49 7.66 2.36
C TYR A 184 14.37 8.51 3.63
N SER A 185 13.21 8.45 4.26
CA SER A 185 12.92 9.22 5.46
C SER A 185 12.35 8.34 6.57
N ILE A 186 12.55 8.79 7.79
CA ILE A 186 12.04 8.16 9.01
C ILE A 186 11.25 9.23 9.76
N THR A 187 9.97 8.97 10.00
CA THR A 187 9.10 9.86 10.76
C THR A 187 8.70 9.20 12.07
N GLY A 188 8.83 9.92 13.17
CA GLY A 188 8.43 9.43 14.46
C GLY A 188 8.43 10.51 15.53
N ARG A 189 7.88 10.16 16.69
CA ARG A 189 7.89 11.07 17.84
C ARG A 189 9.26 11.04 18.49
N VAL A 190 9.85 12.22 18.72
CA VAL A 190 11.07 12.36 19.50
C VAL A 190 10.80 11.94 20.94
N GLN A 191 11.63 11.05 21.45
CA GLN A 191 11.58 10.58 22.85
C GLN A 191 12.84 10.99 23.59
N TYR A 192 12.68 11.21 24.87
CA TYR A 192 13.83 11.38 25.77
C TYR A 192 14.51 10.01 25.94
N GLY A 193 15.82 9.96 25.67
CA GLY A 193 16.71 8.87 26.05
C GLY A 193 17.55 9.27 27.26
N ASP A 194 18.63 8.55 27.51
CA ASP A 194 19.54 8.78 28.65
C ASP A 194 20.33 10.08 28.56
N GLN A 195 20.16 10.86 27.49
CA GLN A 195 20.75 12.19 27.22
C GLN A 195 22.30 12.19 27.33
N ILE A 196 22.96 11.06 27.18
CA ILE A 196 24.42 10.91 27.28
C ILE A 196 25.12 11.85 26.29
N GLY A 197 24.57 12.06 25.09
CA GLY A 197 25.13 12.97 24.09
C GLY A 197 25.29 14.41 24.59
N ARG A 198 24.45 14.87 25.54
CA ARG A 198 24.56 16.20 26.12
C ARG A 198 25.78 16.33 27.03
N THR A 199 26.25 15.23 27.64
CA THR A 199 27.42 15.25 28.54
C THR A 199 28.75 15.40 27.78
N ILE A 200 28.71 15.20 26.44
CA ILE A 200 29.86 15.29 25.54
C ILE A 200 29.62 16.37 24.45
N ASP A 201 28.74 17.34 24.71
CA ASP A 201 28.34 18.40 23.79
C ASP A 201 27.84 17.95 22.40
N PHE A 202 27.30 16.71 22.32
CA PHE A 202 26.76 16.13 21.10
C PHE A 202 25.32 15.65 21.34
N PRO A 203 24.32 16.57 21.38
CA PRO A 203 22.94 16.19 21.65
C PRO A 203 22.39 15.31 20.52
N THR A 204 21.80 14.18 20.90
CA THR A 204 21.18 13.20 19.98
C THR A 204 19.67 13.25 20.05
N ILE A 205 19.02 12.87 18.94
CA ILE A 205 17.57 12.76 18.85
C ILE A 205 17.23 11.26 18.80
N ASN A 206 16.41 10.78 19.74
CA ASN A 206 15.84 9.44 19.71
C ASN A 206 14.46 9.49 19.04
N VAL A 207 14.29 8.79 17.93
CA VAL A 207 13.01 8.68 17.24
C VAL A 207 12.44 7.29 17.46
N ARG A 208 11.24 7.19 18.02
CA ARG A 208 10.55 5.91 18.13
C ARG A 208 10.01 5.48 16.77
N LEU A 209 10.54 4.38 16.28
CA LEU A 209 10.05 3.74 15.06
C LEU A 209 8.90 2.80 15.42
N ASN A 210 7.66 3.16 15.05
CA ASN A 210 6.52 2.25 15.14
C ASN A 210 6.47 1.37 13.87
N ARG A 211 7.57 0.66 13.62
CA ARG A 211 7.74 -0.28 12.50
C ARG A 211 8.16 -1.62 13.09
N HIS A 212 7.64 -2.71 12.53
CA HIS A 212 8.13 -4.05 12.85
C HIS A 212 9.40 -4.33 12.09
#